data_7ac64cd3dbb0aecacba6297ac49c5b70
#
_entry.id   7ac64cd3dbb0aecacba6297ac49c5b70
#
_cell.length_a   1.000
_cell.length_b   1.000
_cell.length_c   1.000
_cell.angle_alpha   90.00
_cell.angle_beta   90.00
_cell.angle_gamma   90.00
#
_symmetry.space_group_name_H-M   'P 1'
#
loop_
_entity.id
_entity.type
_entity.pdbx_description
1 polymer ?
#
loop_
_entity_poly.entity_id
_entity_poly.type
_entity_poly.pdbx_seq_one_letter_code
_entity_poly.pdbx_strand_id
1 'polypeptide(L)'
;MRAIVPVAGVGSRLRPHTYTVPKVLINVAGKPIIGHIMDRLIEHGVDEATIVIGYLGEKIREYILKNYQIKVDFVEQEERLGLGHAIFLSRHTVSRDPILIILGDTIFDADLKRMMSSNHSVLGVHKVEDARRFGVAEITDGFIARLVEKPENPKSNLAVVGLYYIKQPQVLIDCLKELIKTNVRTKGEFQLTDALQMMIDKGEKMKTFDIQGWYDCGKPETLLETNRILLANAAPPTTRKGVLLQPPVFISPEAVVKNSVIGPNTTIAAGAEVENAIVRNSIISEDARVSDALLEDSIVGSNAVVRGSYKRINIGDSSELEFY
;
A
#
# COMPACT_ATOMS: atom_id res chain seq x y z
N MET A 1 0.18 5.01 -21.91
CA MET A 1 -0.82 4.13 -21.25
C MET A 1 -1.15 4.71 -19.89
N ARG A 2 -2.42 4.63 -19.48
CA ARG A 2 -2.91 5.23 -18.23
C ARG A 2 -2.99 4.20 -17.11
N ALA A 3 -2.56 4.59 -15.90
CA ALA A 3 -2.87 3.87 -14.67
C ALA A 3 -4.02 4.54 -13.91
N ILE A 4 -4.86 3.75 -13.23
CA ILE A 4 -5.86 4.24 -12.28
C ILE A 4 -5.44 3.75 -10.88
N VAL A 5 -5.26 4.68 -9.95
CA VAL A 5 -4.81 4.39 -8.60
C VAL A 5 -5.86 4.90 -7.60
N PRO A 6 -6.77 4.03 -7.13
CA PRO A 6 -7.76 4.41 -6.13
C PRO A 6 -7.11 4.50 -4.75
N VAL A 7 -7.16 5.68 -4.14
CA VAL A 7 -6.58 6.02 -2.83
C VAL A 7 -7.56 6.75 -1.90
N ALA A 8 -8.86 6.67 -2.18
CA ALA A 8 -9.91 7.37 -1.42
C ALA A 8 -10.22 6.75 -0.05
N GLY A 9 -9.59 5.64 0.30
CA GLY A 9 -9.83 4.94 1.56
C GLY A 9 -9.28 5.70 2.78
N VAL A 10 -10.03 5.71 3.90
CA VAL A 10 -9.63 6.41 5.15
C VAL A 10 -8.56 5.69 5.96
N GLY A 11 -8.26 4.43 5.67
CA GLY A 11 -7.24 3.68 6.41
C GLY A 11 -7.58 3.44 7.89
N SER A 12 -8.84 3.17 8.23
CA SER A 12 -9.31 3.09 9.62
C SER A 12 -8.54 2.10 10.51
N ARG A 13 -7.98 1.05 9.92
CA ARG A 13 -7.17 0.05 10.63
C ARG A 13 -5.78 0.55 11.06
N LEU A 14 -5.34 1.67 10.49
CA LEU A 14 -4.08 2.35 10.82
C LEU A 14 -4.26 3.57 11.72
N ARG A 15 -5.45 3.78 12.27
CA ARG A 15 -5.65 4.81 13.28
C ARG A 15 -4.80 4.50 14.53
N PRO A 16 -4.22 5.54 15.17
CA PRO A 16 -4.51 6.97 15.01
C PRO A 16 -3.77 7.68 13.86
N HIS A 17 -2.78 7.08 13.22
CA HIS A 17 -1.92 7.71 12.19
C HIS A 17 -2.75 8.33 11.06
N THR A 18 -3.82 7.67 10.65
CA THR A 18 -4.65 8.09 9.52
C THR A 18 -5.74 9.13 9.85
N TYR A 19 -5.70 9.73 11.03
CA TYR A 19 -6.52 10.91 11.31
C TYR A 19 -5.98 12.17 10.63
N THR A 20 -4.66 12.27 10.49
CA THR A 20 -3.98 13.46 9.99
C THR A 20 -3.20 13.23 8.70
N VAL A 21 -2.85 11.98 8.41
CA VAL A 21 -2.07 11.59 7.22
C VAL A 21 -2.85 10.55 6.42
N PRO A 22 -3.07 10.73 5.09
CA PRO A 22 -3.63 9.68 4.27
C PRO A 22 -2.82 8.39 4.37
N LYS A 23 -3.49 7.23 4.43
CA LYS A 23 -2.82 5.93 4.52
C LYS A 23 -1.64 5.80 3.53
N VAL A 24 -1.86 6.20 2.30
CA VAL A 24 -0.88 6.06 1.21
C VAL A 24 0.32 7.01 1.32
N LEU A 25 0.26 7.99 2.22
CA LEU A 25 1.38 8.87 2.56
C LEU A 25 2.15 8.41 3.80
N ILE A 26 1.77 7.32 4.45
CA ILE A 26 2.58 6.74 5.51
C ILE A 26 3.90 6.23 4.91
N ASN A 27 5.01 6.59 5.54
CA ASN A 27 6.35 6.25 5.10
C ASN A 27 6.66 4.78 5.39
N VAL A 28 7.24 4.09 4.42
CA VAL A 28 7.72 2.71 4.52
C VAL A 28 9.07 2.64 3.79
N ALA A 29 10.09 2.17 4.46
CA ALA A 29 11.44 2.06 3.91
C ALA A 29 11.96 3.37 3.25
N GLY A 30 11.62 4.51 3.86
CA GLY A 30 12.11 5.82 3.44
C GLY A 30 11.27 6.55 2.39
N LYS A 31 10.13 6.00 1.97
CA LYS A 31 9.24 6.59 0.97
C LYS A 31 7.76 6.33 1.31
N PRO A 32 6.83 7.25 1.04
CA PRO A 32 5.40 6.97 1.15
C PRO A 32 4.94 5.81 0.26
N ILE A 33 3.90 5.09 0.69
CA ILE A 33 3.35 3.96 -0.06
C ILE A 33 3.03 4.35 -1.51
N ILE A 34 2.36 5.50 -1.72
CA ILE A 34 2.05 6.01 -3.07
C ILE A 34 3.33 6.30 -3.87
N GLY A 35 4.41 6.68 -3.18
CA GLY A 35 5.70 6.92 -3.82
C GLY A 35 6.29 5.64 -4.44
N HIS A 36 6.22 4.52 -3.72
CA HIS A 36 6.64 3.22 -4.27
C HIS A 36 5.80 2.84 -5.50
N ILE A 37 4.48 3.11 -5.47
CA ILE A 37 3.58 2.83 -6.60
C ILE A 37 3.94 3.71 -7.81
N MET A 38 4.11 5.01 -7.60
CA MET A 38 4.43 5.96 -8.69
C MET A 38 5.76 5.65 -9.34
N ASP A 39 6.79 5.31 -8.55
CA ASP A 39 8.10 4.90 -9.09
C ASP A 39 7.96 3.69 -10.01
N ARG A 40 7.24 2.65 -9.58
CA ARG A 40 7.02 1.44 -10.37
C ARG A 40 6.27 1.74 -11.67
N LEU A 41 5.25 2.61 -11.62
CA LEU A 41 4.52 3.03 -12.82
C LEU A 41 5.45 3.69 -13.84
N ILE A 42 6.26 4.65 -13.40
CA ILE A 42 7.17 5.41 -14.27
C ILE A 42 8.30 4.50 -14.82
N GLU A 43 8.89 3.67 -13.97
CA GLU A 43 9.93 2.69 -14.35
C GLU A 43 9.46 1.76 -15.48
N HIS A 44 8.17 1.42 -15.47
CA HIS A 44 7.59 0.54 -16.48
C HIS A 44 6.93 1.26 -17.65
N GLY A 45 7.14 2.58 -17.78
CA GLY A 45 6.73 3.37 -18.95
C GLY A 45 5.25 3.76 -18.95
N VAL A 46 4.63 3.85 -17.78
CA VAL A 46 3.31 4.48 -17.63
C VAL A 46 3.52 5.99 -17.60
N ASP A 47 2.84 6.69 -18.51
CA ASP A 47 3.02 8.13 -18.78
C ASP A 47 1.84 8.99 -18.33
N GLU A 48 0.73 8.36 -17.96
CA GLU A 48 -0.45 9.04 -17.44
C GLU A 48 -1.04 8.28 -16.25
N ALA A 49 -1.52 8.99 -15.25
CA ALA A 49 -2.20 8.40 -14.09
C ALA A 49 -3.50 9.14 -13.75
N THR A 50 -4.49 8.40 -13.28
CA THR A 50 -5.68 8.94 -12.63
C THR A 50 -5.66 8.50 -11.18
N ILE A 51 -5.58 9.45 -10.27
CA ILE A 51 -5.55 9.18 -8.83
C ILE A 51 -6.95 9.48 -8.28
N VAL A 52 -7.64 8.43 -7.81
CA VAL A 52 -8.96 8.62 -7.19
C VAL A 52 -8.76 8.92 -5.72
N ILE A 53 -8.93 10.18 -5.35
CA ILE A 53 -8.70 10.70 -4.00
C ILE A 53 -10.02 10.79 -3.21
N GLY A 54 -9.91 10.95 -1.89
CA GLY A 54 -11.05 11.15 -0.98
C GLY A 54 -10.62 11.97 0.23
N TYR A 55 -10.93 11.50 1.43
CA TYR A 55 -10.54 12.17 2.67
C TYR A 55 -9.04 12.46 2.72
N LEU A 56 -8.67 13.71 3.03
CA LEU A 56 -7.30 14.23 3.00
C LEU A 56 -6.63 14.15 1.60
N GLY A 57 -7.42 14.11 0.53
CA GLY A 57 -6.94 13.94 -0.85
C GLY A 57 -5.98 15.03 -1.30
N GLU A 58 -6.13 16.27 -0.81
CA GLU A 58 -5.24 17.38 -1.16
C GLU A 58 -3.79 17.11 -0.77
N LYS A 59 -3.53 16.45 0.37
CA LYS A 59 -2.17 16.05 0.75
C LYS A 59 -1.55 15.07 -0.25
N ILE A 60 -2.37 14.16 -0.80
CA ILE A 60 -1.91 13.22 -1.83
C ILE A 60 -1.59 13.98 -3.13
N ARG A 61 -2.47 14.91 -3.52
CA ARG A 61 -2.29 15.78 -4.70
C ARG A 61 -0.98 16.56 -4.59
N GLU A 62 -0.78 17.25 -3.48
CA GLU A 62 0.44 18.04 -3.21
C GLU A 62 1.70 17.18 -3.30
N TYR A 63 1.68 15.99 -2.66
CA TYR A 63 2.82 15.07 -2.69
C TYR A 63 3.16 14.63 -4.11
N ILE A 64 2.16 14.22 -4.90
CA ILE A 64 2.37 13.72 -6.26
C ILE A 64 2.88 14.85 -7.17
N LEU A 65 2.23 16.01 -7.14
CA LEU A 65 2.62 17.16 -7.99
C LEU A 65 4.03 17.70 -7.65
N LYS A 66 4.44 17.60 -6.39
CA LYS A 66 5.77 18.02 -5.95
C LYS A 66 6.87 17.06 -6.39
N ASN A 67 6.61 15.75 -6.40
CA ASN A 67 7.66 14.74 -6.50
C ASN A 67 7.71 14.04 -7.86
N TYR A 68 6.66 14.14 -8.70
CA TYR A 68 6.57 13.38 -9.95
C TYR A 68 6.24 14.25 -11.16
N GLN A 69 6.94 14.02 -12.26
CA GLN A 69 6.71 14.68 -13.56
C GLN A 69 6.00 13.70 -14.50
N ILE A 70 4.76 13.39 -14.20
CA ILE A 70 3.88 12.52 -14.98
C ILE A 70 2.55 13.25 -15.14
N LYS A 71 1.84 13.04 -16.24
CA LYS A 71 0.50 13.60 -16.43
C LYS A 71 -0.48 12.94 -15.47
N VAL A 72 -1.05 13.71 -14.54
CA VAL A 72 -1.96 13.19 -13.51
C VAL A 72 -3.29 13.91 -13.55
N ASP A 73 -4.37 13.13 -13.60
CA ASP A 73 -5.73 13.58 -13.35
C ASP A 73 -6.13 13.17 -11.92
N PHE A 74 -6.79 14.05 -11.18
CA PHE A 74 -7.33 13.75 -9.86
C PHE A 74 -8.85 13.70 -9.93
N VAL A 75 -9.43 12.60 -9.42
CA VAL A 75 -10.87 12.38 -9.37
C VAL A 75 -11.27 12.19 -7.91
N GLU A 76 -12.28 12.93 -7.48
CA GLU A 76 -12.73 12.84 -6.10
C GLU A 76 -13.83 11.80 -5.93
N GLN A 77 -13.67 10.93 -4.93
CA GLN A 77 -14.70 10.01 -4.46
C GLN A 77 -15.25 10.52 -3.13
N GLU A 78 -16.30 11.32 -3.18
CA GLU A 78 -16.98 11.88 -2.00
C GLU A 78 -17.66 10.75 -1.21
N GLU A 79 -18.48 9.96 -1.89
CA GLU A 79 -19.18 8.81 -1.30
C GLU A 79 -18.38 7.51 -1.48
N ARG A 80 -18.09 6.85 -0.38
CA ARG A 80 -17.31 5.60 -0.35
C ARG A 80 -18.19 4.39 -0.66
N LEU A 81 -18.61 4.27 -1.90
CA LEU A 81 -19.50 3.23 -2.36
C LEU A 81 -18.76 1.99 -2.89
N GLY A 82 -17.46 1.87 -2.64
CA GLY A 82 -16.64 0.72 -3.02
C GLY A 82 -15.66 0.99 -4.15
N LEU A 83 -14.84 -0.02 -4.44
CA LEU A 83 -13.76 0.05 -5.43
C LEU A 83 -14.30 0.21 -6.86
N GLY A 84 -15.36 -0.52 -7.21
CA GLY A 84 -16.00 -0.38 -8.52
C GLY A 84 -16.51 1.05 -8.77
N HIS A 85 -17.08 1.69 -7.74
CA HIS A 85 -17.50 3.08 -7.82
C HIS A 85 -16.31 4.03 -8.05
N ALA A 86 -15.20 3.83 -7.32
CA ALA A 86 -13.98 4.63 -7.51
C ALA A 86 -13.47 4.58 -8.96
N ILE A 87 -13.41 3.37 -9.55
CA ILE A 87 -13.00 3.20 -10.95
C ILE A 87 -14.03 3.83 -11.90
N PHE A 88 -15.32 3.69 -11.64
CA PHE A 88 -16.36 4.31 -12.48
C PHE A 88 -16.29 5.83 -12.51
N LEU A 89 -15.95 6.47 -11.39
CA LEU A 89 -15.77 7.93 -11.34
C LEU A 89 -14.65 8.40 -12.27
N SER A 90 -13.62 7.59 -12.49
CA SER A 90 -12.51 7.91 -13.39
C SER A 90 -12.82 7.71 -14.89
N ARG A 91 -14.04 7.27 -15.27
CA ARG A 91 -14.41 6.91 -16.65
C ARG A 91 -14.11 7.97 -17.71
N HIS A 92 -14.19 9.25 -17.34
CA HIS A 92 -13.93 10.37 -18.28
C HIS A 92 -12.44 10.56 -18.59
N THR A 93 -11.53 9.94 -17.83
CA THR A 93 -10.09 9.92 -18.10
C THR A 93 -9.66 8.68 -18.88
N VAL A 94 -10.56 7.71 -19.08
CA VAL A 94 -10.28 6.42 -19.72
C VAL A 94 -10.52 6.52 -21.23
N SER A 95 -9.48 6.27 -22.01
CA SER A 95 -9.57 6.12 -23.48
C SER A 95 -9.95 4.68 -23.87
N ARG A 96 -9.79 4.35 -25.15
CA ARG A 96 -9.93 2.96 -25.63
C ARG A 96 -8.67 2.12 -25.44
N ASP A 97 -7.56 2.76 -25.10
CA ASP A 97 -6.30 2.07 -24.86
C ASP A 97 -6.36 1.26 -23.56
N PRO A 98 -5.62 0.16 -23.47
CA PRO A 98 -5.53 -0.62 -22.25
C PRO A 98 -5.15 0.23 -21.04
N ILE A 99 -5.67 -0.11 -19.88
CA ILE A 99 -5.39 0.57 -18.63
C ILE A 99 -4.78 -0.40 -17.60
N LEU A 100 -4.03 0.18 -16.66
CA LEU A 100 -3.54 -0.50 -15.48
C LEU A 100 -4.30 0.03 -14.26
N ILE A 101 -4.85 -0.86 -13.41
CA ILE A 101 -5.45 -0.49 -12.15
C ILE A 101 -4.56 -1.03 -11.03
N ILE A 102 -4.17 -0.16 -10.09
CA ILE A 102 -3.30 -0.51 -8.97
C ILE A 102 -3.92 0.01 -7.69
N LEU A 103 -4.18 -0.88 -6.74
CA LEU A 103 -4.70 -0.47 -5.44
C LEU A 103 -3.63 0.26 -4.63
N GLY A 104 -4.01 1.42 -4.07
CA GLY A 104 -3.09 2.31 -3.36
C GLY A 104 -2.63 1.82 -1.99
N ASP A 105 -3.03 0.64 -1.56
CA ASP A 105 -2.68 0.09 -0.25
C ASP A 105 -1.74 -1.13 -0.33
N THR A 106 -1.21 -1.40 -1.50
CA THR A 106 -0.37 -2.56 -1.76
C THR A 106 0.89 -2.16 -2.49
N ILE A 107 2.03 -2.59 -2.00
CA ILE A 107 3.30 -2.55 -2.71
C ILE A 107 3.55 -3.95 -3.27
N PHE A 108 4.00 -4.05 -4.50
CA PHE A 108 4.26 -5.35 -5.12
C PHE A 108 5.56 -5.33 -5.93
N ASP A 109 6.16 -6.52 -6.03
CA ASP A 109 7.25 -6.79 -6.94
C ASP A 109 6.71 -7.64 -8.09
N ALA A 110 6.56 -7.01 -9.25
CA ALA A 110 6.01 -7.62 -10.45
C ALA A 110 6.61 -7.03 -11.72
N ASP A 111 6.84 -7.86 -12.71
CA ASP A 111 7.22 -7.42 -14.05
C ASP A 111 5.98 -6.89 -14.80
N LEU A 112 5.70 -5.60 -14.59
CA LEU A 112 4.56 -4.94 -15.24
C LEU A 112 4.69 -4.95 -16.77
N LYS A 113 5.90 -4.87 -17.35
CA LYS A 113 6.08 -4.92 -18.81
C LYS A 113 5.59 -6.25 -19.38
N ARG A 114 5.96 -7.35 -18.72
CA ARG A 114 5.48 -8.69 -19.11
C ARG A 114 3.96 -8.80 -18.95
N MET A 115 3.39 -8.29 -17.88
CA MET A 115 1.95 -8.28 -17.67
C MET A 115 1.22 -7.49 -18.75
N MET A 116 1.71 -6.29 -19.08
CA MET A 116 1.15 -5.39 -20.08
C MET A 116 1.35 -5.85 -21.53
N SER A 117 2.26 -6.79 -21.79
CA SER A 117 2.45 -7.38 -23.13
C SER A 117 1.38 -8.43 -23.47
N SER A 118 0.47 -8.73 -22.56
CA SER A 118 -0.59 -9.73 -22.77
C SER A 118 -1.61 -9.29 -23.82
N ASN A 119 -2.06 -10.27 -24.62
CA ASN A 119 -3.17 -10.07 -25.58
C ASN A 119 -4.55 -10.13 -24.91
N HIS A 120 -4.61 -10.44 -23.62
CA HIS A 120 -5.83 -10.52 -22.82
C HIS A 120 -5.73 -9.60 -21.62
N SER A 121 -6.85 -9.29 -21.00
CA SER A 121 -6.86 -8.72 -19.65
C SER A 121 -6.20 -9.67 -18.66
N VAL A 122 -5.47 -9.13 -17.68
CA VAL A 122 -4.67 -9.92 -16.73
C VAL A 122 -4.88 -9.41 -15.32
N LEU A 123 -5.13 -10.31 -14.40
CA LEU A 123 -5.27 -10.02 -12.98
C LEU A 123 -4.07 -10.56 -12.21
N GLY A 124 -3.43 -9.71 -11.42
CA GLY A 124 -2.43 -10.13 -10.45
C GLY A 124 -3.04 -11.00 -9.38
N VAL A 125 -2.47 -12.17 -9.16
CA VAL A 125 -2.92 -13.12 -8.13
C VAL A 125 -1.75 -13.57 -7.26
N HIS A 126 -2.09 -13.94 -6.02
CA HIS A 126 -1.16 -14.57 -5.09
C HIS A 126 -1.84 -15.72 -4.36
N LYS A 127 -1.11 -16.81 -4.13
CA LYS A 127 -1.64 -17.92 -3.33
C LYS A 127 -1.61 -17.56 -1.86
N VAL A 128 -2.76 -17.63 -1.20
CA VAL A 128 -2.93 -17.32 0.22
C VAL A 128 -3.45 -18.55 0.99
N GLU A 129 -3.17 -18.60 2.28
CA GLU A 129 -3.71 -19.65 3.17
C GLU A 129 -5.21 -19.46 3.40
N ASP A 130 -5.65 -18.23 3.61
CA ASP A 130 -7.06 -17.88 3.81
C ASP A 130 -7.52 -16.84 2.78
N ALA A 131 -8.27 -17.30 1.77
CA ALA A 131 -8.76 -16.48 0.68
C ALA A 131 -10.07 -15.74 0.98
N ARG A 132 -10.72 -15.98 2.14
CA ARG A 132 -12.03 -15.41 2.49
C ARG A 132 -12.06 -13.89 2.58
N ARG A 133 -10.91 -13.25 2.62
CA ARG A 133 -10.76 -11.80 2.76
C ARG A 133 -10.54 -11.06 1.44
N PHE A 134 -10.42 -11.78 0.34
CA PHE A 134 -10.01 -11.27 -0.97
C PHE A 134 -11.03 -11.64 -2.05
N GLY A 135 -10.94 -10.97 -3.19
CA GLY A 135 -11.48 -11.49 -4.43
C GLY A 135 -10.73 -12.76 -4.82
N VAL A 136 -11.43 -13.82 -5.19
CA VAL A 136 -10.83 -15.13 -5.50
C VAL A 136 -11.07 -15.48 -6.95
N ALA A 137 -10.00 -15.93 -7.65
CA ALA A 137 -10.07 -16.39 -9.03
C ALA A 137 -10.14 -17.92 -9.11
N GLU A 138 -11.11 -18.43 -9.88
CA GLU A 138 -11.21 -19.83 -10.28
C GLU A 138 -10.80 -19.95 -11.77
N ILE A 139 -9.90 -20.87 -12.10
CA ILE A 139 -9.31 -21.01 -13.43
C ILE A 139 -9.84 -22.27 -14.11
N THR A 140 -10.18 -22.16 -15.38
CA THR A 140 -10.50 -23.28 -16.27
C THR A 140 -9.82 -23.03 -17.62
N ASP A 141 -9.15 -24.03 -18.16
CA ASP A 141 -8.47 -23.98 -19.48
C ASP A 141 -7.50 -22.79 -19.63
N GLY A 142 -6.82 -22.40 -18.52
CA GLY A 142 -5.83 -21.33 -18.51
C GLY A 142 -6.40 -19.91 -18.50
N PHE A 143 -7.73 -19.78 -18.35
CA PHE A 143 -8.43 -18.50 -18.20
C PHE A 143 -9.20 -18.44 -16.88
N ILE A 144 -9.46 -17.23 -16.40
CA ILE A 144 -10.35 -17.02 -15.25
C ILE A 144 -11.77 -17.32 -15.69
N ALA A 145 -12.36 -18.36 -15.11
CA ALA A 145 -13.74 -18.75 -15.35
C ALA A 145 -14.70 -18.05 -14.37
N ARG A 146 -14.23 -17.78 -13.15
CA ARG A 146 -15.04 -17.17 -12.12
C ARG A 146 -14.22 -16.30 -11.17
N LEU A 147 -14.81 -15.17 -10.80
CA LEU A 147 -14.32 -14.25 -9.77
C LEU A 147 -15.38 -14.11 -8.68
N VAL A 148 -14.99 -14.26 -7.42
CA VAL A 148 -15.91 -14.14 -6.29
C VAL A 148 -15.30 -13.23 -5.23
N GLU A 149 -16.00 -12.17 -4.86
CA GLU A 149 -15.55 -11.25 -3.80
C GLU A 149 -15.81 -11.81 -2.42
N LYS A 150 -14.75 -11.99 -1.64
CA LYS A 150 -14.78 -12.43 -0.23
C LYS A 150 -15.73 -13.63 0.00
N PRO A 151 -15.51 -14.75 -0.68
CA PRO A 151 -16.36 -15.93 -0.56
C PRO A 151 -16.27 -16.52 0.86
N GLU A 152 -17.40 -16.98 1.41
CA GLU A 152 -17.43 -17.69 2.70
C GLU A 152 -16.72 -19.06 2.60
N ASN A 153 -16.93 -19.73 1.47
CA ASN A 153 -16.32 -21.02 1.16
C ASN A 153 -15.54 -20.94 -0.17
N PRO A 154 -14.28 -20.47 -0.16
CA PRO A 154 -13.50 -20.32 -1.36
C PRO A 154 -13.16 -21.66 -2.01
N LYS A 155 -13.39 -21.78 -3.32
CA LYS A 155 -13.03 -22.97 -4.11
C LYS A 155 -11.59 -22.92 -4.65
N SER A 156 -10.94 -21.77 -4.52
CA SER A 156 -9.56 -21.52 -4.92
C SER A 156 -8.85 -20.71 -3.85
N ASN A 157 -7.54 -20.81 -3.76
CA ASN A 157 -6.69 -20.00 -2.90
C ASN A 157 -5.95 -18.90 -3.66
N LEU A 158 -6.32 -18.65 -4.93
CA LEU A 158 -5.76 -17.58 -5.75
C LEU A 158 -6.46 -16.26 -5.43
N ALA A 159 -5.88 -15.49 -4.51
CA ALA A 159 -6.38 -14.16 -4.17
C ALA A 159 -5.98 -13.14 -5.25
N VAL A 160 -6.91 -12.30 -5.66
CA VAL A 160 -6.64 -11.15 -6.53
C VAL A 160 -6.05 -10.04 -5.68
N VAL A 161 -4.85 -9.56 -6.04
CA VAL A 161 -4.01 -8.76 -5.14
C VAL A 161 -3.91 -7.28 -5.51
N GLY A 162 -4.92 -6.76 -6.20
CA GLY A 162 -5.02 -5.32 -6.43
C GLY A 162 -4.19 -4.79 -7.60
N LEU A 163 -3.79 -5.63 -8.52
CA LEU A 163 -3.11 -5.29 -9.76
C LEU A 163 -3.90 -5.85 -10.96
N TYR A 164 -4.35 -4.96 -11.86
CA TYR A 164 -5.20 -5.35 -12.97
C TYR A 164 -4.74 -4.66 -14.25
N TYR A 165 -4.43 -5.43 -15.28
CA TYR A 165 -4.27 -4.93 -16.64
C TYR A 165 -5.56 -5.22 -17.42
N ILE A 166 -6.26 -4.19 -17.86
CA ILE A 166 -7.54 -4.29 -18.52
C ILE A 166 -7.37 -3.92 -20.01
N LYS A 167 -7.54 -4.92 -20.87
CA LYS A 167 -7.37 -4.77 -22.31
C LYS A 167 -8.53 -4.00 -22.96
N GLN A 168 -9.74 -4.20 -22.44
CA GLN A 168 -10.99 -3.61 -22.93
C GLN A 168 -11.63 -2.70 -21.88
N PRO A 169 -11.06 -1.50 -21.62
CA PRO A 169 -11.52 -0.66 -20.54
C PRO A 169 -12.95 -0.15 -20.73
N GLN A 170 -13.42 0.02 -21.97
CA GLN A 170 -14.80 0.45 -22.22
C GLN A 170 -15.81 -0.62 -21.76
N VAL A 171 -15.51 -1.90 -21.97
CA VAL A 171 -16.35 -3.00 -21.46
C VAL A 171 -16.41 -2.98 -19.94
N LEU A 172 -15.28 -2.71 -19.25
CA LEU A 172 -15.27 -2.55 -17.81
C LEU A 172 -16.16 -1.38 -17.37
N ILE A 173 -16.03 -0.21 -18.02
CA ILE A 173 -16.84 0.96 -17.69
C ILE A 173 -18.33 0.70 -17.90
N ASP A 174 -18.71 -0.01 -18.97
CA ASP A 174 -20.10 -0.38 -19.24
C ASP A 174 -20.63 -1.35 -18.17
N CYS A 175 -19.83 -2.34 -17.74
CA CYS A 175 -20.19 -3.25 -16.63
C CYS A 175 -20.35 -2.49 -15.31
N LEU A 176 -19.43 -1.58 -14.98
CA LEU A 176 -19.53 -0.74 -13.80
C LEU A 176 -20.77 0.17 -13.82
N LYS A 177 -21.08 0.75 -14.97
CA LYS A 177 -22.28 1.56 -15.18
C LYS A 177 -23.55 0.76 -14.95
N GLU A 178 -23.60 -0.47 -15.48
CA GLU A 178 -24.73 -1.40 -15.29
C GLU A 178 -24.88 -1.78 -13.83
N LEU A 179 -23.77 -2.16 -13.15
CA LEU A 179 -23.72 -2.51 -11.73
C LEU A 179 -24.29 -1.39 -10.84
N ILE A 180 -23.87 -0.14 -11.11
CA ILE A 180 -24.33 1.04 -10.36
C ILE A 180 -25.80 1.34 -10.65
N LYS A 181 -26.21 1.29 -11.94
CA LYS A 181 -27.61 1.55 -12.35
C LYS A 181 -28.59 0.54 -11.74
N THR A 182 -28.20 -0.73 -11.66
CA THR A 182 -29.01 -1.79 -11.08
C THR A 182 -28.88 -1.90 -9.55
N ASN A 183 -28.00 -1.09 -8.95
CA ASN A 183 -27.70 -1.05 -7.52
C ASN A 183 -27.31 -2.42 -6.94
N VAL A 184 -26.63 -3.25 -7.73
CA VAL A 184 -26.12 -4.55 -7.27
C VAL A 184 -24.86 -4.31 -6.44
N ARG A 185 -24.89 -4.72 -5.17
CA ARG A 185 -23.81 -4.53 -4.21
C ARG A 185 -23.42 -5.84 -3.53
N THR A 186 -22.14 -6.10 -3.44
CA THR A 186 -21.58 -7.22 -2.68
C THR A 186 -20.94 -6.69 -1.39
N LYS A 187 -21.37 -7.21 -0.24
CA LYS A 187 -20.96 -6.71 1.10
C LYS A 187 -21.22 -5.20 1.28
N GLY A 188 -22.28 -4.66 0.66
CA GLY A 188 -22.71 -3.27 0.77
C GLY A 188 -22.01 -2.29 -0.18
N GLU A 189 -21.08 -2.73 -1.00
CA GLU A 189 -20.26 -1.91 -1.90
C GLU A 189 -20.40 -2.35 -3.37
N PHE A 190 -20.16 -1.43 -4.30
CA PHE A 190 -19.94 -1.76 -5.71
C PHE A 190 -18.52 -2.30 -5.87
N GLN A 191 -18.38 -3.60 -6.02
CA GLN A 191 -17.07 -4.25 -6.10
C GLN A 191 -16.54 -4.25 -7.54
N LEU A 192 -15.23 -4.04 -7.69
CA LEU A 192 -14.57 -4.21 -8.98
C LEU A 192 -14.62 -5.68 -9.44
N THR A 193 -14.52 -6.61 -8.49
CA THR A 193 -14.60 -8.05 -8.75
C THR A 193 -15.90 -8.44 -9.44
N ASP A 194 -17.04 -7.84 -9.04
CA ASP A 194 -18.34 -8.11 -9.67
C ASP A 194 -18.39 -7.60 -11.12
N ALA A 195 -17.84 -6.40 -11.37
CA ALA A 195 -17.76 -5.86 -12.73
C ALA A 195 -16.84 -6.70 -13.63
N LEU A 196 -15.73 -7.21 -13.11
CA LEU A 196 -14.83 -8.10 -13.84
C LEU A 196 -15.51 -9.45 -14.13
N GLN A 197 -16.31 -9.97 -13.20
CA GLN A 197 -17.14 -11.17 -13.47
C GLN A 197 -18.13 -10.90 -14.60
N MET A 198 -18.80 -9.75 -14.61
CA MET A 198 -19.71 -9.39 -15.71
C MET A 198 -18.98 -9.30 -17.07
N MET A 199 -17.73 -8.84 -17.11
CA MET A 199 -16.92 -8.88 -18.31
C MET A 199 -16.69 -10.31 -18.81
N ILE A 200 -16.36 -11.23 -17.90
CA ILE A 200 -16.18 -12.66 -18.22
C ILE A 200 -17.49 -13.26 -18.76
N ASP A 201 -18.61 -12.98 -18.13
CA ASP A 201 -19.94 -13.44 -18.54
C ASP A 201 -20.33 -12.89 -19.94
N LYS A 202 -19.80 -11.72 -20.33
CA LYS A 202 -19.94 -11.14 -21.67
C LYS A 202 -18.92 -11.67 -22.69
N GLY A 203 -18.08 -12.66 -22.30
CA GLY A 203 -17.14 -13.34 -23.19
C GLY A 203 -15.71 -12.81 -23.18
N GLU A 204 -15.38 -11.83 -22.33
CA GLU A 204 -14.00 -11.37 -22.16
C GLU A 204 -13.14 -12.47 -21.52
N LYS A 205 -12.01 -12.78 -22.18
CA LYS A 205 -11.04 -13.74 -21.67
C LYS A 205 -9.99 -13.06 -20.81
N MET A 206 -9.87 -13.46 -19.57
CA MET A 206 -8.90 -12.93 -18.61
C MET A 206 -7.94 -14.01 -18.14
N LYS A 207 -6.67 -13.64 -17.94
CA LYS A 207 -5.63 -14.52 -17.40
C LYS A 207 -5.20 -14.05 -16.02
N THR A 208 -4.54 -14.95 -15.31
CA THR A 208 -3.84 -14.61 -14.07
C THR A 208 -2.37 -14.31 -14.33
N PHE A 209 -1.79 -13.48 -13.48
CA PHE A 209 -0.37 -13.21 -13.40
C PHE A 209 0.08 -13.42 -11.95
N ASP A 210 0.97 -14.35 -11.74
CA ASP A 210 1.45 -14.69 -10.39
C ASP A 210 2.37 -13.58 -9.86
N ILE A 211 1.99 -12.98 -8.74
CA ILE A 211 2.74 -11.93 -8.06
C ILE A 211 3.54 -12.56 -6.94
N GLN A 212 4.86 -12.53 -7.03
CA GLN A 212 5.74 -13.14 -6.04
C GLN A 212 5.89 -12.27 -4.79
N GLY A 213 6.10 -10.95 -4.96
CA GLY A 213 6.17 -9.99 -3.87
C GLY A 213 4.89 -9.18 -3.78
N TRP A 214 4.08 -9.47 -2.78
CA TRP A 214 2.84 -8.74 -2.47
C TRP A 214 2.83 -8.33 -1.01
N TYR A 215 2.85 -7.01 -0.77
CA TYR A 215 3.06 -6.43 0.55
C TYR A 215 1.89 -5.54 0.93
N ASP A 216 1.04 -6.03 1.83
CA ASP A 216 -0.12 -5.30 2.35
C ASP A 216 0.32 -4.24 3.36
N CYS A 217 -0.09 -3.00 3.14
CA CYS A 217 0.12 -1.89 4.06
C CYS A 217 -1.16 -1.52 4.82
N GLY A 218 -2.06 -2.47 5.05
CA GLY A 218 -3.40 -2.22 5.60
C GLY A 218 -3.50 -2.17 7.12
N LYS A 219 -2.51 -2.67 7.85
CA LYS A 219 -2.48 -2.76 9.31
C LYS A 219 -1.08 -2.41 9.84
N PRO A 220 -0.93 -2.04 11.13
CA PRO A 220 0.39 -1.76 11.71
C PRO A 220 1.38 -2.92 11.54
N GLU A 221 0.96 -4.14 11.80
CA GLU A 221 1.81 -5.32 11.74
C GLU A 221 2.30 -5.59 10.30
N THR A 222 1.39 -5.53 9.32
CA THR A 222 1.75 -5.72 7.91
C THR A 222 2.54 -4.55 7.35
N LEU A 223 2.37 -3.33 7.89
CA LEU A 223 3.17 -2.17 7.51
C LEU A 223 4.63 -2.33 8.00
N LEU A 224 4.85 -2.78 9.24
CA LEU A 224 6.19 -3.09 9.76
C LEU A 224 6.85 -4.23 8.99
N GLU A 225 6.09 -5.26 8.64
CA GLU A 225 6.59 -6.37 7.83
C GLU A 225 7.02 -5.89 6.44
N THR A 226 6.19 -5.07 5.79
CA THR A 226 6.52 -4.45 4.49
C THR A 226 7.77 -3.59 4.60
N ASN A 227 7.90 -2.79 5.68
CA ASN A 227 9.09 -2.01 5.95
C ASN A 227 10.34 -2.88 6.04
N ARG A 228 10.27 -4.00 6.78
CA ARG A 228 11.36 -4.96 6.92
C ARG A 228 11.79 -5.53 5.56
N ILE A 229 10.83 -5.96 4.74
CA ILE A 229 11.11 -6.59 3.45
C ILE A 229 11.74 -5.58 2.47
N LEU A 230 11.21 -4.37 2.40
CA LEU A 230 11.75 -3.35 1.50
C LEU A 230 13.14 -2.88 1.92
N LEU A 231 13.39 -2.75 3.22
CA LEU A 231 14.70 -2.39 3.75
C LEU A 231 15.78 -3.44 3.48
N ALA A 232 15.42 -4.72 3.38
CA ALA A 232 16.37 -5.80 3.09
C ALA A 232 17.12 -5.57 1.75
N ASN A 233 16.50 -4.87 0.81
CA ASN A 233 17.08 -4.51 -0.49
C ASN A 233 17.59 -3.06 -0.55
N ALA A 234 17.57 -2.33 0.57
CA ALA A 234 18.02 -0.95 0.61
C ALA A 234 19.55 -0.85 0.61
N ALA A 235 20.06 0.26 0.11
CA ALA A 235 21.49 0.55 0.18
C ALA A 235 21.97 0.62 1.65
N PRO A 236 23.23 0.22 1.94
CA PRO A 236 23.77 0.35 3.28
C PRO A 236 23.68 1.79 3.80
N PRO A 237 23.31 1.99 5.06
CA PRO A 237 23.18 3.32 5.63
C PRO A 237 24.54 4.00 5.77
N THR A 238 24.57 5.33 5.64
CA THR A 238 25.75 6.13 5.92
C THR A 238 26.08 6.12 7.42
N THR A 239 27.33 5.87 7.78
CA THR A 239 27.79 5.91 9.16
C THR A 239 27.58 7.30 9.78
N ARG A 240 27.18 7.35 11.04
CA ARG A 240 26.97 8.58 11.81
C ARG A 240 27.76 8.53 13.13
N LYS A 241 28.45 9.62 13.47
CA LYS A 241 29.22 9.70 14.72
C LYS A 241 28.30 9.57 15.94
N GLY A 242 28.66 8.67 16.86
CA GLY A 242 27.88 8.43 18.08
C GLY A 242 26.58 7.64 17.87
N VAL A 243 26.42 6.99 16.69
CA VAL A 243 25.25 6.15 16.39
C VAL A 243 25.73 4.75 15.99
N LEU A 244 25.22 3.72 16.66
CA LEU A 244 25.42 2.34 16.25
C LEU A 244 24.30 1.93 15.32
N LEU A 245 24.64 1.55 14.08
CA LEU A 245 23.68 1.11 13.09
C LEU A 245 23.71 -0.41 12.97
N GLN A 246 22.54 -1.04 13.03
CA GLN A 246 22.33 -2.46 12.79
C GLN A 246 21.45 -2.63 11.52
N PRO A 247 22.06 -2.83 10.35
CA PRO A 247 21.31 -2.96 9.10
C PRO A 247 20.33 -4.16 9.12
N PRO A 248 19.26 -4.12 8.27
CA PRO A 248 18.93 -3.05 7.34
C PRO A 248 18.23 -1.86 8.04
N VAL A 249 18.61 -0.65 7.67
CA VAL A 249 17.99 0.58 8.19
C VAL A 249 17.94 1.66 7.10
N PHE A 250 16.95 2.52 7.17
CA PHE A 250 16.87 3.77 6.43
C PHE A 250 16.85 4.94 7.40
N ILE A 251 17.73 5.90 7.21
CA ILE A 251 17.73 7.16 7.96
C ILE A 251 17.80 8.29 6.94
N SER A 252 16.76 9.13 6.90
CA SER A 252 16.73 10.30 6.04
C SER A 252 17.97 11.18 6.27
N PRO A 253 18.56 11.78 5.22
CA PRO A 253 19.61 12.79 5.37
C PRO A 253 19.20 13.97 6.27
N GLU A 254 17.92 14.30 6.30
CA GLU A 254 17.34 15.40 7.08
C GLU A 254 17.01 15.01 8.53
N ALA A 255 17.16 13.73 8.89
CA ALA A 255 16.93 13.26 10.26
C ALA A 255 18.15 13.49 11.15
N VAL A 256 17.89 13.87 12.40
CA VAL A 256 18.91 14.06 13.45
C VAL A 256 18.92 12.86 14.37
N VAL A 257 20.01 12.10 14.36
CA VAL A 257 20.17 10.93 15.24
C VAL A 257 21.44 11.09 16.05
N LYS A 258 21.35 10.97 17.39
CA LYS A 258 22.47 11.13 18.34
C LYS A 258 22.42 10.05 19.41
N ASN A 259 23.61 9.58 19.84
CA ASN A 259 23.81 8.68 20.98
C ASN A 259 22.81 7.50 21.00
N SER A 260 22.58 6.87 19.85
CA SER A 260 21.49 5.91 19.69
C SER A 260 21.94 4.63 19.00
N VAL A 261 21.19 3.56 19.21
CA VAL A 261 21.30 2.29 18.48
C VAL A 261 20.08 2.17 17.59
N ILE A 262 20.29 2.11 16.28
CA ILE A 262 19.22 2.09 15.28
C ILE A 262 19.26 0.79 14.47
N GLY A 263 18.15 0.11 14.42
CA GLY A 263 17.97 -1.14 13.68
C GLY A 263 18.03 -2.41 14.54
N PRO A 264 17.85 -3.57 13.90
CA PRO A 264 17.57 -3.70 12.46
C PRO A 264 16.13 -3.27 12.07
N ASN A 265 15.86 -3.25 10.78
CA ASN A 265 14.52 -3.04 10.17
C ASN A 265 13.86 -1.71 10.55
N THR A 266 14.65 -0.65 10.71
CA THR A 266 14.16 0.64 11.20
C THR A 266 14.22 1.70 10.12
N THR A 267 13.12 2.44 9.98
CA THR A 267 13.02 3.63 9.12
C THR A 267 12.91 4.87 9.99
N ILE A 268 13.77 5.88 9.73
CA ILE A 268 13.70 7.21 10.34
C ILE A 268 13.49 8.23 9.20
N ALA A 269 12.33 8.88 9.19
CA ALA A 269 11.91 9.79 8.14
C ALA A 269 12.56 11.18 8.28
N ALA A 270 12.30 12.06 7.30
CA ALA A 270 12.82 13.41 7.25
C ALA A 270 12.38 14.25 8.47
N GLY A 271 13.28 15.09 8.97
CA GLY A 271 13.02 15.97 10.12
C GLY A 271 12.87 15.25 11.47
N ALA A 272 12.89 13.92 11.50
CA ALA A 272 12.78 13.18 12.76
C ALA A 272 14.05 13.35 13.62
N GLU A 273 13.85 13.50 14.91
CA GLU A 273 14.92 13.62 15.92
C GLU A 273 14.91 12.40 16.83
N VAL A 274 16.04 11.67 16.91
CA VAL A 274 16.19 10.49 17.77
C VAL A 274 17.45 10.65 18.63
N GLU A 275 17.30 10.70 19.94
CA GLU A 275 18.40 10.92 20.85
C GLU A 275 18.36 9.98 22.07
N ASN A 276 19.51 9.44 22.47
CA ASN A 276 19.67 8.53 23.62
C ASN A 276 18.66 7.35 23.56
N ALA A 277 18.46 6.75 22.38
CA ALA A 277 17.41 5.76 22.18
C ALA A 277 17.94 4.47 21.54
N ILE A 278 17.20 3.38 21.76
CA ILE A 278 17.36 2.13 21.05
C ILE A 278 16.06 1.92 20.26
N VAL A 279 16.16 1.84 18.94
CA VAL A 279 15.00 1.71 18.05
C VAL A 279 15.20 0.54 17.11
N ARG A 280 14.30 -0.46 17.20
CA ARG A 280 14.34 -1.69 16.39
C ARG A 280 13.00 -1.95 15.74
N ASN A 281 13.02 -2.57 14.54
CA ASN A 281 11.82 -2.96 13.77
C ASN A 281 10.69 -1.92 13.82
N SER A 282 11.04 -0.64 13.59
CA SER A 282 10.14 0.48 13.85
C SER A 282 10.17 1.51 12.72
N ILE A 283 9.09 2.28 12.62
CA ILE A 283 8.96 3.41 11.70
C ILE A 283 8.80 4.69 12.52
N ILE A 284 9.75 5.62 12.38
CA ILE A 284 9.69 6.95 12.95
C ILE A 284 9.37 7.93 11.82
N SER A 285 8.17 8.47 11.87
CA SER A 285 7.65 9.34 10.79
C SER A 285 8.24 10.75 10.85
N GLU A 286 7.86 11.57 9.86
CA GLU A 286 8.38 12.91 9.66
C GLU A 286 8.19 13.80 10.90
N ASP A 287 9.23 14.57 11.24
CA ASP A 287 9.24 15.51 12.35
C ASP A 287 8.92 14.91 13.74
N ALA A 288 8.93 13.59 13.87
CA ALA A 288 8.74 12.92 15.14
C ALA A 288 9.97 13.06 16.04
N ARG A 289 9.76 13.09 17.35
CA ARG A 289 10.85 13.20 18.35
C ARG A 289 10.82 12.01 19.28
N VAL A 290 11.95 11.32 19.40
CA VAL A 290 12.14 10.17 20.28
C VAL A 290 13.36 10.42 21.15
N SER A 291 13.19 10.46 22.45
CA SER A 291 14.31 10.66 23.39
C SER A 291 14.22 9.73 24.60
N ASP A 292 15.41 9.26 25.03
CA ASP A 292 15.57 8.46 26.24
C ASP A 292 14.66 7.21 26.27
N ALA A 293 14.48 6.55 25.10
CA ALA A 293 13.48 5.51 24.91
C ALA A 293 14.07 4.21 24.33
N LEU A 294 13.40 3.10 24.61
CA LEU A 294 13.59 1.83 23.92
C LEU A 294 12.29 1.53 23.17
N LEU A 295 12.38 1.42 21.84
CA LEU A 295 11.26 1.14 20.96
C LEU A 295 11.54 -0.11 20.14
N GLU A 296 10.58 -1.01 20.13
CA GLU A 296 10.55 -2.20 19.30
C GLU A 296 9.13 -2.37 18.72
N ASP A 297 9.02 -2.88 17.50
CA ASP A 297 7.75 -3.12 16.79
C ASP A 297 6.81 -1.90 16.80
N SER A 298 7.38 -0.70 16.66
CA SER A 298 6.67 0.55 16.94
C SER A 298 6.52 1.43 15.69
N ILE A 299 5.38 2.13 15.59
CA ILE A 299 5.16 3.17 14.59
C ILE A 299 4.90 4.48 15.32
N VAL A 300 5.81 5.44 15.16
CA VAL A 300 5.68 6.79 15.71
C VAL A 300 5.22 7.72 14.61
N GLY A 301 4.03 8.31 14.78
CA GLY A 301 3.41 9.19 13.77
C GLY A 301 4.13 10.52 13.60
N SER A 302 3.80 11.23 12.51
CA SER A 302 4.40 12.53 12.21
C SER A 302 4.12 13.55 13.32
N ASN A 303 5.15 14.35 13.69
CA ASN A 303 5.12 15.31 14.78
C ASN A 303 4.84 14.72 16.18
N ALA A 304 4.83 13.39 16.32
CA ALA A 304 4.62 12.76 17.64
C ALA A 304 5.89 12.85 18.50
N VAL A 305 5.70 12.92 19.81
CA VAL A 305 6.78 12.99 20.77
C VAL A 305 6.71 11.79 21.71
N VAL A 306 7.81 11.01 21.74
CA VAL A 306 8.00 9.89 22.68
C VAL A 306 9.18 10.25 23.58
N ARG A 307 8.94 10.30 24.87
CA ARG A 307 9.99 10.49 25.89
C ARG A 307 9.87 9.38 26.92
N GLY A 308 10.91 8.59 27.05
CA GLY A 308 11.06 7.65 28.14
C GLY A 308 11.80 8.28 29.29
N SER A 309 11.86 7.57 30.43
CA SER A 309 12.76 7.86 31.52
C SER A 309 13.48 6.58 31.91
N TYR A 310 14.79 6.64 32.02
CA TYR A 310 15.52 5.54 32.65
C TYR A 310 15.14 5.46 34.13
N LYS A 311 14.73 4.28 34.57
CA LYS A 311 14.44 4.06 36.00
C LYS A 311 15.74 3.71 36.69
N ARG A 312 16.03 4.39 37.81
CA ARG A 312 17.10 3.97 38.71
C ARG A 312 16.54 2.91 39.65
N ILE A 313 17.09 1.71 39.55
CA ILE A 313 16.62 0.55 40.29
C ILE A 313 17.76 0.06 41.18
N ASN A 314 17.44 -0.27 42.42
CA ASN A 314 18.29 -1.00 43.33
C ASN A 314 17.53 -2.25 43.76
N ILE A 315 17.96 -3.41 43.26
CA ILE A 315 17.28 -4.70 43.42
C ILE A 315 18.23 -5.63 44.18
N GLY A 316 17.71 -6.33 45.18
CA GLY A 316 18.43 -7.34 45.91
C GLY A 316 18.41 -8.72 45.22
N ASP A 317 19.14 -9.67 45.80
CA ASP A 317 19.22 -11.04 45.30
C ASP A 317 17.86 -11.71 45.26
N SER A 318 17.62 -12.54 44.21
CA SER A 318 16.38 -13.28 43.99
C SER A 318 15.12 -12.44 43.83
N SER A 319 15.26 -11.16 43.46
CA SER A 319 14.12 -10.29 43.13
C SER A 319 13.74 -10.42 41.67
N GLU A 320 12.44 -10.34 41.36
CA GLU A 320 11.88 -10.27 40.01
C GLU A 320 11.22 -8.90 39.83
N LEU A 321 11.43 -8.29 38.69
CA LEU A 321 10.87 -6.99 38.36
C LEU A 321 10.36 -7.00 36.91
N GLU A 322 9.06 -6.87 36.76
CA GLU A 322 8.40 -6.80 35.46
C GLU A 322 7.89 -5.37 35.20
N PHE A 323 8.06 -4.89 33.96
CA PHE A 323 7.47 -3.64 33.46
C PHE A 323 6.56 -3.95 32.28
N TYR A 324 5.31 -3.56 32.39
CA TYR A 324 4.29 -3.67 31.33
C TYR A 324 4.01 -2.32 30.67
#